data_b38af286cac486d84d14f3273d1f5974
#
_entry.id   b38af286cac486d84d14f3273d1f5974
#
_cell.length_a   1.000
_cell.length_b   1.000
_cell.length_c   1.000
_cell.angle_alpha   90.00
_cell.angle_beta   90.00
_cell.angle_gamma   90.00
#
_symmetry.space_group_name_H-M   'P 1'
#
loop_
_entity.id
_entity.type
_entity.pdbx_description
1 polymer ?
#
loop_
_entity_poly.entity_id
_entity_poly.type
_entity_poly.pdbx_seq_one_letter_code
_entity_poly.pdbx_strand_id
1 'polypeptide(L)'
;MAITLCVLSLLLSSSTNPRDALKAVPETIRPFFGPPPQFAGDFGQYRSPLRFDDGTPVKTPADWQKRRQEILATWRRLTGLWPPLIEKPEVQYTERTHRDNFTQHKVLVEIAPGKQTVSGYLLVPDGEGIFPGVLVVYYDAETGIGLGKGLRDFGYQLAKRGFVILSIGTPEFASLDPPYKPLCETVEGQPQLQPLSALAYVAANCHTAIANIPNVDPARIGVVGHSYGGKWAMFASCLYEKFACAVWSDPGIVFDETRPNVNYWEPWYLGYEPNRQRERGVPSDANPRTDPYKAMRETGRDLHELHALMAPRPFLVSGGAEDPPKRWQALNHTIAVNRLLGQSNRVAMTNRETHDPTPESNDQMYAFLEHFLQSDR
;
A
#
# COMPACT_ATOMS: atom_id res chain seq x y z
N MET A 1 -0.12 50.43 43.46
CA MET A 1 -0.17 50.07 42.01
C MET A 1 -0.13 48.55 41.91
N ALA A 2 -1.30 47.93 41.72
CA ALA A 2 -1.42 46.50 41.56
C ALA A 2 -1.49 46.19 40.06
N ILE A 3 -0.55 45.39 39.58
CA ILE A 3 -0.51 44.93 38.20
C ILE A 3 -1.28 43.60 38.12
N THR A 4 -2.45 43.67 37.48
CA THR A 4 -3.28 42.48 37.20
C THR A 4 -2.74 41.77 35.98
N LEU A 5 -2.20 40.58 36.14
CA LEU A 5 -1.79 39.71 35.05
C LEU A 5 -3.02 39.03 34.45
N CYS A 6 -3.41 39.40 33.23
CA CYS A 6 -4.42 38.71 32.45
C CYS A 6 -3.79 37.48 31.79
N VAL A 7 -4.13 36.29 32.30
CA VAL A 7 -3.76 35.01 31.65
C VAL A 7 -4.78 34.75 30.55
N LEU A 8 -4.33 34.93 29.29
CA LEU A 8 -5.10 34.60 28.07
C LEU A 8 -5.03 33.10 27.85
N SER A 9 -6.06 32.37 28.24
CA SER A 9 -6.22 30.95 27.92
C SER A 9 -6.51 30.80 26.42
N LEU A 10 -5.52 30.41 25.62
CA LEU A 10 -5.73 29.96 24.26
C LEU A 10 -6.44 28.59 24.30
N LEU A 11 -7.74 28.60 24.10
CA LEU A 11 -8.51 27.42 23.72
C LEU A 11 -8.07 27.02 22.29
N LEU A 12 -7.19 26.03 22.21
CA LEU A 12 -6.95 25.30 20.97
C LEU A 12 -8.23 24.54 20.62
N SER A 13 -9.11 25.17 19.84
CA SER A 13 -10.18 24.47 19.15
C SER A 13 -9.51 23.54 18.14
N SER A 14 -9.54 22.24 18.42
CA SER A 14 -9.30 21.22 17.42
C SER A 14 -10.36 21.38 16.35
N SER A 15 -10.04 22.09 15.29
CA SER A 15 -10.84 22.10 14.07
C SER A 15 -10.73 20.69 13.46
N THR A 16 -11.67 19.81 13.79
CA THR A 16 -11.98 18.63 13.00
C THR A 16 -12.30 19.12 11.60
N ASN A 17 -11.46 18.73 10.65
CA ASN A 17 -11.67 19.03 9.26
C ASN A 17 -13.08 18.52 8.87
N PRO A 18 -14.00 19.32 8.31
CA PRO A 18 -15.35 18.88 7.98
C PRO A 18 -15.39 17.68 7.00
N ARG A 19 -14.25 17.35 6.38
CA ARG A 19 -14.07 16.16 5.53
C ARG A 19 -13.98 14.83 6.31
N ASP A 20 -13.84 14.86 7.64
CA ASP A 20 -13.75 13.67 8.49
C ASP A 20 -15.10 13.18 9.07
N ALA A 21 -16.22 13.82 8.70
CA ALA A 21 -17.53 13.24 8.92
C ALA A 21 -17.62 11.94 8.10
N LEU A 22 -17.39 10.81 8.77
CA LEU A 22 -17.43 9.48 8.18
C LEU A 22 -18.77 9.27 7.49
N LYS A 23 -18.74 9.16 6.16
CA LYS A 23 -19.89 8.61 5.42
C LYS A 23 -20.31 7.31 6.09
N ALA A 24 -21.60 7.14 6.32
CA ALA A 24 -22.11 5.87 6.81
C ALA A 24 -21.70 4.77 5.81
N VAL A 25 -20.99 3.75 6.28
CA VAL A 25 -20.54 2.66 5.43
C VAL A 25 -21.78 1.97 4.84
N PRO A 26 -21.89 1.86 3.50
CA PRO A 26 -22.99 1.19 2.83
C PRO A 26 -23.17 -0.25 3.32
N GLU A 27 -24.39 -0.74 3.33
CA GLU A 27 -24.67 -2.12 3.75
C GLU A 27 -23.93 -3.17 2.93
N THR A 28 -23.69 -2.87 1.66
CA THR A 28 -22.98 -3.75 0.73
C THR A 28 -21.51 -4.03 1.10
N ILE A 29 -20.83 -3.08 1.76
CA ILE A 29 -19.43 -3.24 2.18
C ILE A 29 -19.28 -3.30 3.70
N ARG A 30 -20.33 -3.06 4.48
CA ARG A 30 -20.29 -3.10 5.96
C ARG A 30 -19.75 -4.44 6.50
N PRO A 31 -20.11 -5.61 5.94
CA PRO A 31 -19.59 -6.89 6.42
C PRO A 31 -18.08 -7.05 6.27
N PHE A 32 -17.40 -6.23 5.46
CA PHE A 32 -15.96 -6.35 5.24
C PHE A 32 -15.13 -5.84 6.43
N PHE A 33 -15.71 -5.03 7.34
CA PHE A 33 -14.98 -4.30 8.39
C PHE A 33 -14.93 -5.01 9.75
N GLY A 34 -15.31 -6.25 9.83
CA GLY A 34 -15.28 -6.99 11.08
C GLY A 34 -14.75 -8.41 10.90
N PRO A 35 -13.90 -8.88 11.82
CA PRO A 35 -13.50 -10.28 11.80
C PRO A 35 -14.71 -11.19 12.05
N PRO A 36 -14.74 -12.38 11.42
CA PRO A 36 -15.68 -13.42 11.81
C PRO A 36 -15.56 -13.75 13.30
N PRO A 37 -16.63 -14.21 13.98
CA PRO A 37 -16.64 -14.41 15.43
C PRO A 37 -15.46 -15.22 15.98
N GLN A 38 -15.01 -16.24 15.26
CA GLN A 38 -13.88 -17.08 15.66
C GLN A 38 -12.52 -16.38 15.67
N PHE A 39 -12.40 -15.22 15.02
CA PHE A 39 -11.18 -14.40 14.98
C PHE A 39 -11.35 -13.07 15.71
N ALA A 40 -12.52 -12.79 16.28
CA ALA A 40 -12.77 -11.52 16.98
C ALA A 40 -11.89 -11.40 18.22
N GLY A 41 -11.00 -10.40 18.24
CA GLY A 41 -10.08 -10.19 19.35
C GLY A 41 -8.93 -11.20 19.45
N ASP A 42 -8.78 -12.09 18.49
CA ASP A 42 -7.63 -12.98 18.40
C ASP A 42 -6.47 -12.27 17.69
N PHE A 43 -5.40 -12.01 18.43
CA PHE A 43 -4.21 -11.32 17.96
C PHE A 43 -3.10 -12.27 17.48
N GLY A 44 -3.31 -13.58 17.52
CA GLY A 44 -2.30 -14.58 17.19
C GLY A 44 -1.02 -14.43 18.03
N GLN A 45 0.11 -14.80 17.44
CA GLN A 45 1.45 -14.70 18.08
C GLN A 45 2.21 -13.45 17.63
N TYR A 46 1.52 -12.42 17.16
CA TYR A 46 2.15 -11.21 16.67
C TYR A 46 2.47 -10.23 17.80
N ARG A 47 3.63 -9.56 17.68
CA ARG A 47 4.02 -8.47 18.58
C ARG A 47 3.04 -7.28 18.42
N SER A 48 2.52 -6.77 19.53
CA SER A 48 1.59 -5.65 19.47
C SER A 48 2.24 -4.35 18.98
N PRO A 49 1.72 -3.69 17.92
CA PRO A 49 2.17 -2.36 17.53
C PRO A 49 1.82 -1.29 18.58
N LEU A 50 0.93 -1.58 19.55
CA LEU A 50 0.63 -0.71 20.67
C LEU A 50 1.59 -0.91 21.86
N ARG A 51 2.82 -1.32 21.56
CA ARG A 51 3.97 -1.30 22.47
C ARG A 51 5.17 -0.70 21.77
N PHE A 52 5.91 0.17 22.45
CA PHE A 52 7.20 0.64 22.01
C PHE A 52 8.22 -0.49 21.95
N ASP A 53 9.37 -0.27 21.34
CA ASP A 53 10.43 -1.29 21.24
C ASP A 53 11.05 -1.60 22.62
N ASP A 54 11.00 -0.67 23.58
CA ASP A 54 11.38 -0.88 24.98
C ASP A 54 10.34 -1.64 25.82
N GLY A 55 9.18 -2.01 25.21
CA GLY A 55 8.09 -2.74 25.86
C GLY A 55 7.07 -1.87 26.55
N THR A 56 7.25 -0.55 26.63
CA THR A 56 6.25 0.35 27.25
C THR A 56 4.97 0.42 26.41
N PRO A 57 3.79 0.53 27.05
CA PRO A 57 2.52 0.53 26.32
C PRO A 57 2.23 1.88 25.66
N VAL A 58 1.67 1.83 24.46
CA VAL A 58 1.06 2.97 23.74
C VAL A 58 -0.38 3.12 24.23
N LYS A 59 -0.71 4.23 24.87
CA LYS A 59 -2.01 4.44 25.55
C LYS A 59 -2.83 5.57 24.97
N THR A 60 -2.21 6.48 24.25
CA THR A 60 -2.84 7.69 23.71
C THR A 60 -2.58 7.86 22.22
N PRO A 61 -3.39 8.65 21.50
CA PRO A 61 -3.07 9.03 20.12
C PRO A 61 -1.70 9.69 19.96
N ALA A 62 -1.25 10.46 20.96
CA ALA A 62 0.07 11.09 20.94
C ALA A 62 1.21 10.05 21.07
N ASP A 63 1.03 9.02 21.92
CA ASP A 63 1.97 7.90 22.00
C ASP A 63 2.01 7.13 20.67
N TRP A 64 0.84 6.94 20.03
CA TRP A 64 0.78 6.30 18.73
C TRP A 64 1.59 7.05 17.66
N GLN A 65 1.54 8.38 17.63
CA GLN A 65 2.35 9.14 16.69
C GLN A 65 3.85 8.89 16.88
N LYS A 66 4.33 8.81 18.10
CA LYS A 66 5.72 8.45 18.40
C LYS A 66 6.04 7.01 17.99
N ARG A 67 5.17 6.07 18.35
CA ARG A 67 5.33 4.66 17.99
C ARG A 67 5.31 4.44 16.47
N ARG A 68 4.44 5.14 15.77
CA ARG A 68 4.37 5.12 14.30
C ARG A 68 5.70 5.52 13.67
N GLN A 69 6.34 6.57 14.19
CA GLN A 69 7.66 6.99 13.72
C GLN A 69 8.74 5.95 14.03
N GLU A 70 8.68 5.32 15.20
CA GLU A 70 9.62 4.25 15.59
C GLU A 70 9.49 3.03 14.66
N ILE A 71 8.26 2.58 14.36
CA ILE A 71 8.01 1.51 13.39
C ILE A 71 8.54 1.91 12.01
N LEU A 72 8.18 3.09 11.51
CA LEU A 72 8.60 3.57 10.19
C LEU A 72 10.14 3.68 10.08
N ALA A 73 10.80 4.22 11.11
CA ALA A 73 12.26 4.33 11.15
C ALA A 73 12.92 2.93 11.13
N THR A 74 12.36 1.97 11.86
CA THR A 74 12.86 0.59 11.86
C THR A 74 12.71 -0.07 10.49
N TRP A 75 11.55 0.05 9.87
CA TRP A 75 11.32 -0.50 8.53
C TRP A 75 12.23 0.14 7.48
N ARG A 76 12.39 1.47 7.51
CA ARG A 76 13.32 2.19 6.62
C ARG A 76 14.77 1.76 6.81
N ARG A 77 15.21 1.58 8.05
CA ARG A 77 16.57 1.10 8.34
C ARG A 77 16.79 -0.32 7.81
N LEU A 78 15.80 -1.19 7.92
CA LEU A 78 15.90 -2.58 7.46
C LEU A 78 15.78 -2.70 5.94
N THR A 79 14.96 -1.87 5.29
CA THR A 79 14.67 -2.00 3.86
C THR A 79 15.35 -0.94 2.99
N GLY A 80 16.20 -0.12 3.58
CA GLY A 80 16.94 0.96 2.92
C GLY A 80 16.21 2.31 2.98
N LEU A 81 17.01 3.37 3.05
CA LEU A 81 16.50 4.75 3.05
C LEU A 81 16.20 5.20 1.62
N TRP A 82 15.02 5.77 1.44
CA TRP A 82 14.62 6.28 0.14
C TRP A 82 15.47 7.49 -0.27
N PRO A 83 15.82 7.60 -1.55
CA PRO A 83 16.29 8.87 -2.13
C PRO A 83 15.21 9.96 -1.95
N PRO A 84 15.56 11.25 -2.11
CA PRO A 84 14.56 12.31 -2.15
C PRO A 84 13.45 11.99 -3.17
N LEU A 85 12.20 12.25 -2.79
CA LEU A 85 11.06 12.14 -3.70
C LEU A 85 11.13 13.25 -4.76
N ILE A 86 10.63 12.96 -5.94
CA ILE A 86 10.55 13.91 -7.05
C ILE A 86 9.30 14.78 -6.84
N GLU A 87 9.48 16.10 -6.69
CA GLU A 87 8.36 17.03 -6.47
C GLU A 87 7.43 17.13 -7.67
N LYS A 88 7.98 17.05 -8.89
CA LYS A 88 7.24 17.11 -10.15
C LYS A 88 7.78 16.06 -11.11
N PRO A 89 7.38 14.79 -10.93
CA PRO A 89 7.76 13.73 -11.87
C PRO A 89 7.31 14.08 -13.28
N GLU A 90 8.20 13.96 -14.25
CA GLU A 90 7.87 14.19 -15.64
C GLU A 90 6.97 13.05 -16.15
N VAL A 91 5.92 13.41 -16.90
CA VAL A 91 5.04 12.46 -17.58
C VAL A 91 5.07 12.78 -19.08
N GLN A 92 5.66 11.90 -19.86
CA GLN A 92 5.73 12.04 -21.32
C GLN A 92 4.62 11.20 -21.95
N TYR A 93 3.82 11.85 -22.79
CA TYR A 93 2.70 11.22 -23.51
C TYR A 93 3.17 10.77 -24.89
N THR A 94 3.00 9.49 -25.22
CA THR A 94 3.51 8.91 -26.47
C THR A 94 2.40 8.50 -27.43
N GLU A 95 1.30 7.97 -26.93
CA GLU A 95 0.15 7.51 -27.72
C GLU A 95 -1.15 7.94 -27.08
N ARG A 96 -2.21 8.11 -27.88
CA ARG A 96 -3.53 8.46 -27.40
C ARG A 96 -4.60 7.63 -28.11
N THR A 97 -5.52 7.05 -27.36
CA THR A 97 -6.65 6.29 -27.88
C THR A 97 -7.88 6.57 -27.01
N HIS A 98 -9.05 6.82 -27.63
CA HIS A 98 -10.31 6.91 -26.90
C HIS A 98 -10.92 5.51 -26.76
N ARG A 99 -11.38 5.18 -25.55
CA ARG A 99 -12.04 3.91 -25.22
C ARG A 99 -13.23 4.17 -24.31
N ASP A 100 -14.36 3.54 -24.62
CA ASP A 100 -15.59 3.68 -23.81
C ASP A 100 -15.89 5.14 -23.43
N ASN A 101 -15.72 5.51 -22.17
CA ASN A 101 -15.96 6.84 -21.60
C ASN A 101 -14.69 7.47 -21.00
N PHE A 102 -13.51 7.12 -21.55
CA PHE A 102 -12.23 7.69 -21.12
C PHE A 102 -11.21 7.78 -22.26
N THR A 103 -10.25 8.64 -22.14
CA THR A 103 -9.07 8.70 -23.01
C THR A 103 -7.91 7.94 -22.35
N GLN A 104 -7.33 6.99 -23.09
CA GLN A 104 -6.13 6.26 -22.72
C GLN A 104 -4.91 6.89 -23.37
N HIS A 105 -3.88 7.16 -22.56
CA HIS A 105 -2.56 7.56 -23.04
C HIS A 105 -1.53 6.50 -22.68
N LYS A 106 -0.62 6.19 -23.58
CA LYS A 106 0.62 5.51 -23.21
C LYS A 106 1.61 6.56 -22.72
N VAL A 107 2.27 6.32 -21.62
CA VAL A 107 3.11 7.32 -20.95
C VAL A 107 4.45 6.72 -20.51
N LEU A 108 5.45 7.61 -20.41
CA LEU A 108 6.68 7.35 -19.65
C LEU A 108 6.63 8.27 -18.42
N VAL A 109 6.72 7.70 -17.23
CA VAL A 109 6.66 8.41 -15.96
C VAL A 109 8.02 8.39 -15.28
N GLU A 110 8.52 9.55 -14.91
CA GLU A 110 9.75 9.66 -14.11
C GLU A 110 9.51 9.09 -12.71
N ILE A 111 10.36 8.16 -12.29
CA ILE A 111 10.17 7.38 -11.07
C ILE A 111 11.34 7.45 -10.10
N ALA A 112 12.52 7.92 -10.55
CA ALA A 112 13.71 8.01 -9.72
C ALA A 112 14.69 9.07 -10.23
N PRO A 113 15.65 9.52 -9.38
CA PRO A 113 16.71 10.45 -9.79
C PRO A 113 17.46 9.96 -11.02
N GLY A 114 18.01 10.89 -11.81
CA GLY A 114 18.70 10.56 -13.05
C GLY A 114 17.77 10.29 -14.22
N LYS A 115 16.52 10.77 -14.15
CA LYS A 115 15.51 10.63 -15.20
C LYS A 115 15.15 9.18 -15.53
N GLN A 116 15.25 8.30 -14.55
CA GLN A 116 14.74 6.93 -14.70
C GLN A 116 13.23 6.97 -14.89
N THR A 117 12.72 6.26 -15.88
CA THR A 117 11.28 6.23 -16.20
C THR A 117 10.73 4.81 -16.20
N VAL A 118 9.41 4.71 -16.02
CA VAL A 118 8.64 3.49 -16.28
C VAL A 118 7.61 3.75 -17.36
N SER A 119 7.43 2.78 -18.25
CA SER A 119 6.33 2.79 -19.20
C SER A 119 5.03 2.38 -18.52
N GLY A 120 3.94 3.05 -18.88
CA GLY A 120 2.62 2.76 -18.33
C GLY A 120 1.50 3.36 -19.18
N TYR A 121 0.32 3.31 -18.60
CA TYR A 121 -0.88 3.86 -19.22
C TYR A 121 -1.62 4.77 -18.24
N LEU A 122 -1.93 5.98 -18.73
CA LEU A 122 -2.77 6.94 -18.04
C LEU A 122 -4.16 6.91 -18.69
N LEU A 123 -5.20 6.63 -17.89
CA LEU A 123 -6.59 6.67 -18.33
C LEU A 123 -7.26 7.85 -17.65
N VAL A 124 -7.85 8.74 -18.44
CA VAL A 124 -8.51 9.96 -17.98
C VAL A 124 -9.98 9.88 -18.37
N PRO A 125 -10.92 9.84 -17.43
CA PRO A 125 -12.34 9.83 -17.73
C PRO A 125 -12.76 11.06 -18.54
N ASP A 126 -13.77 10.87 -19.40
CA ASP A 126 -14.40 11.98 -20.12
C ASP A 126 -15.22 12.86 -19.17
N GLY A 127 -15.42 14.11 -19.57
CA GLY A 127 -16.22 15.07 -18.83
C GLY A 127 -15.40 16.08 -18.04
N GLU A 128 -16.12 16.96 -17.36
CA GLU A 128 -15.56 18.03 -16.54
C GLU A 128 -15.67 17.67 -15.05
N GLY A 129 -14.76 18.18 -14.23
CA GLY A 129 -14.80 18.00 -12.78
C GLY A 129 -13.47 17.59 -12.19
N ILE A 130 -13.49 17.33 -10.88
CA ILE A 130 -12.31 16.86 -10.12
C ILE A 130 -12.49 15.38 -9.83
N PHE A 131 -11.59 14.57 -10.33
CA PHE A 131 -11.63 13.11 -10.25
C PHE A 131 -10.76 12.57 -9.11
N PRO A 132 -11.14 11.45 -8.50
CA PRO A 132 -10.20 10.66 -7.69
C PRO A 132 -9.20 9.96 -8.60
N GLY A 133 -8.01 9.64 -8.05
CA GLY A 133 -6.98 8.90 -8.76
C GLY A 133 -6.74 7.50 -8.17
N VAL A 134 -6.31 6.55 -8.99
CA VAL A 134 -5.85 5.24 -8.52
C VAL A 134 -4.59 4.81 -9.28
N LEU A 135 -3.55 4.47 -8.52
CA LEU A 135 -2.38 3.78 -9.03
C LEU A 135 -2.67 2.27 -9.09
N VAL A 136 -2.55 1.67 -10.26
CA VAL A 136 -2.68 0.21 -10.47
C VAL A 136 -1.30 -0.36 -10.73
N VAL A 137 -0.91 -1.34 -9.93
CA VAL A 137 0.42 -1.93 -10.00
C VAL A 137 0.34 -3.45 -10.20
N TYR A 138 1.11 -3.96 -11.18
CA TYR A 138 1.15 -5.39 -11.49
C TYR A 138 2.51 -5.76 -12.12
N TYR A 139 2.64 -6.96 -12.69
CA TYR A 139 3.83 -7.38 -13.45
C TYR A 139 4.00 -6.58 -14.74
N ASP A 140 2.90 -6.24 -15.39
CA ASP A 140 2.83 -5.45 -16.62
C ASP A 140 1.70 -4.42 -16.52
N ALA A 141 1.85 -3.31 -17.22
CA ALA A 141 0.88 -2.22 -17.20
C ALA A 141 -0.38 -2.54 -18.03
N GLU A 142 -0.25 -3.39 -19.05
CA GLU A 142 -1.28 -3.79 -20.00
C GLU A 142 -2.42 -4.53 -19.30
N THR A 143 -2.09 -5.40 -18.37
CA THR A 143 -3.06 -6.16 -17.58
C THR A 143 -4.01 -5.22 -16.83
N GLY A 144 -3.49 -4.19 -16.18
CA GLY A 144 -4.30 -3.22 -15.43
C GLY A 144 -5.30 -2.44 -16.27
N ILE A 145 -5.06 -2.33 -17.58
CA ILE A 145 -5.93 -1.59 -18.52
C ILE A 145 -6.77 -2.51 -19.42
N GLY A 146 -6.82 -3.80 -19.13
CA GLY A 146 -7.65 -4.78 -19.84
C GLY A 146 -7.07 -5.26 -21.18
N LEU A 147 -5.77 -5.11 -21.40
CA LEU A 147 -5.06 -5.63 -22.56
C LEU A 147 -4.22 -6.88 -22.26
N GLY A 148 -4.26 -7.37 -21.03
CA GLY A 148 -3.51 -8.53 -20.57
C GLY A 148 -4.42 -9.57 -19.90
N LYS A 149 -4.01 -10.06 -18.73
CA LYS A 149 -4.67 -11.14 -18.00
C LYS A 149 -6.06 -10.74 -17.47
N GLY A 150 -7.08 -11.52 -17.78
CA GLY A 150 -8.46 -11.25 -17.38
C GLY A 150 -8.67 -11.16 -15.86
N LEU A 151 -9.71 -10.46 -15.42
CA LEU A 151 -10.08 -10.21 -14.03
C LEU A 151 -9.01 -9.45 -13.20
N ARG A 152 -7.99 -8.90 -13.86
CA ARG A 152 -6.97 -8.03 -13.24
C ARG A 152 -6.94 -6.66 -13.91
N ASP A 153 -7.92 -6.38 -14.73
CA ASP A 153 -8.18 -5.14 -15.45
C ASP A 153 -8.74 -4.02 -14.54
N PHE A 154 -8.21 -3.92 -13.33
CA PHE A 154 -8.73 -3.03 -12.29
C PHE A 154 -8.77 -1.56 -12.74
N GLY A 155 -7.73 -1.10 -13.43
CA GLY A 155 -7.65 0.26 -13.94
C GLY A 155 -8.69 0.54 -15.02
N TYR A 156 -8.89 -0.39 -15.96
CA TYR A 156 -9.93 -0.27 -16.97
C TYR A 156 -11.33 -0.13 -16.34
N GLN A 157 -11.64 -1.00 -15.38
CA GLN A 157 -12.94 -0.99 -14.71
C GLN A 157 -13.14 0.27 -13.86
N LEU A 158 -12.10 0.76 -13.19
CA LEU A 158 -12.15 1.99 -12.39
C LEU A 158 -12.21 3.24 -13.26
N ALA A 159 -11.53 3.29 -14.41
CA ALA A 159 -11.64 4.40 -15.36
C ALA A 159 -13.08 4.59 -15.84
N LYS A 160 -13.77 3.50 -16.16
CA LYS A 160 -15.19 3.50 -16.54
C LYS A 160 -16.10 4.03 -15.41
N ARG A 161 -15.65 3.94 -14.15
CA ARG A 161 -16.34 4.44 -12.95
C ARG A 161 -15.94 5.88 -12.58
N GLY A 162 -15.16 6.56 -13.42
CA GLY A 162 -14.79 7.96 -13.22
C GLY A 162 -13.55 8.18 -12.36
N PHE A 163 -12.59 7.25 -12.36
CA PHE A 163 -11.28 7.43 -11.74
C PHE A 163 -10.22 7.76 -12.80
N VAL A 164 -9.32 8.68 -12.49
CA VAL A 164 -8.05 8.79 -13.24
C VAL A 164 -7.13 7.67 -12.81
N ILE A 165 -6.62 6.90 -13.76
CA ILE A 165 -5.81 5.72 -13.52
C ILE A 165 -4.42 5.92 -14.07
N LEU A 166 -3.41 5.59 -13.28
CA LEU A 166 -2.07 5.29 -13.78
C LEU A 166 -1.80 3.80 -13.56
N SER A 167 -1.62 3.04 -14.65
CA SER A 167 -1.24 1.64 -14.60
C SER A 167 0.22 1.48 -14.98
N ILE A 168 1.00 0.85 -14.10
CA ILE A 168 2.42 0.57 -14.32
C ILE A 168 2.75 -0.89 -14.01
N GLY A 169 3.83 -1.38 -14.62
CA GLY A 169 4.36 -2.72 -14.39
C GLY A 169 5.76 -2.70 -13.78
N THR A 170 6.24 -3.88 -13.38
CA THR A 170 7.66 -4.08 -13.07
C THR A 170 8.45 -4.15 -14.36
N PRO A 171 9.67 -3.61 -14.41
CA PRO A 171 10.57 -3.91 -15.54
C PRO A 171 10.87 -5.42 -15.56
N GLU A 172 11.25 -5.91 -16.73
CA GLU A 172 11.75 -7.26 -16.88
C GLU A 172 12.96 -7.50 -15.96
N PHE A 173 12.96 -8.63 -15.27
CA PHE A 173 14.03 -9.00 -14.37
C PHE A 173 14.37 -10.50 -14.46
N ALA A 174 15.62 -10.83 -14.22
CA ALA A 174 16.08 -12.21 -14.09
C ALA A 174 15.93 -12.72 -12.66
N SER A 175 16.11 -14.02 -12.44
CA SER A 175 15.96 -14.66 -11.14
C SER A 175 16.84 -14.07 -10.01
N LEU A 176 17.94 -13.42 -10.36
CA LEU A 176 18.84 -12.74 -9.43
C LEU A 176 18.64 -11.23 -9.36
N ASP A 177 17.94 -10.65 -10.30
CA ASP A 177 17.75 -9.22 -10.41
C ASP A 177 16.38 -8.82 -9.86
N PRO A 178 16.33 -7.85 -8.93
CA PRO A 178 15.08 -7.30 -8.45
C PRO A 178 14.45 -6.36 -9.49
N PRO A 179 13.13 -6.15 -9.44
CA PRO A 179 12.51 -5.06 -10.18
C PRO A 179 13.15 -3.72 -9.81
N TYR A 180 13.33 -2.85 -10.78
CA TYR A 180 14.02 -1.56 -10.58
C TYR A 180 15.41 -1.72 -9.94
N LYS A 181 16.20 -2.67 -10.45
CA LYS A 181 17.54 -3.01 -9.98
C LYS A 181 18.42 -1.80 -9.66
N PRO A 182 18.49 -0.73 -10.47
CA PRO A 182 19.29 0.45 -10.12
C PRO A 182 18.97 1.10 -8.78
N LEU A 183 17.75 0.95 -8.27
CA LEU A 183 17.37 1.42 -6.92
C LEU A 183 17.81 0.47 -5.82
N CYS A 184 18.10 -0.79 -6.16
CA CYS A 184 18.51 -1.84 -5.23
C CYS A 184 20.03 -2.00 -5.17
N GLU A 185 20.78 -1.41 -6.10
CA GLU A 185 22.24 -1.46 -6.13
C GLU A 185 22.86 -0.28 -5.37
N THR A 186 24.00 -0.54 -4.76
CA THR A 186 24.76 0.49 -4.06
C THR A 186 25.44 1.39 -5.10
N VAL A 187 25.11 2.67 -5.09
CA VAL A 187 25.87 3.70 -5.82
C VAL A 187 26.63 4.52 -4.80
N GLU A 188 27.95 4.57 -4.91
CA GLU A 188 28.85 5.37 -4.06
C GLU A 188 28.65 5.18 -2.54
N GLY A 189 28.43 3.92 -2.11
CA GLY A 189 28.29 3.59 -0.68
C GLY A 189 26.95 3.94 -0.06
N GLN A 190 25.95 4.36 -0.84
CA GLN A 190 24.59 4.56 -0.34
C GLN A 190 23.91 3.21 -0.07
N PRO A 191 23.08 3.11 0.98
CA PRO A 191 22.38 1.86 1.32
C PRO A 191 21.49 1.40 0.17
N GLN A 192 21.52 0.11 -0.12
CA GLN A 192 20.62 -0.51 -1.10
C GLN A 192 19.19 -0.50 -0.59
N LEU A 193 18.23 -0.20 -1.49
CA LEU A 193 16.83 -0.47 -1.21
C LEU A 193 16.53 -1.96 -1.38
N GLN A 194 15.80 -2.53 -0.46
CA GLN A 194 15.19 -3.83 -0.71
C GLN A 194 14.08 -3.70 -1.77
N PRO A 195 13.85 -4.72 -2.60
CA PRO A 195 12.95 -4.62 -3.75
C PRO A 195 11.55 -4.10 -3.44
N LEU A 196 10.91 -4.57 -2.37
CA LEU A 196 9.58 -4.06 -2.00
C LEU A 196 9.61 -2.59 -1.52
N SER A 197 10.75 -2.13 -0.97
CA SER A 197 10.95 -0.72 -0.62
C SER A 197 11.19 0.13 -1.87
N ALA A 198 11.93 -0.38 -2.85
CA ALA A 198 12.14 0.27 -4.14
C ALA A 198 10.80 0.42 -4.91
N LEU A 199 9.98 -0.63 -4.94
CA LEU A 199 8.64 -0.58 -5.51
C LEU A 199 7.75 0.46 -4.80
N ALA A 200 7.82 0.54 -3.48
CA ALA A 200 7.07 1.54 -2.72
C ALA A 200 7.55 2.98 -3.02
N TYR A 201 8.86 3.19 -3.20
CA TYR A 201 9.43 4.46 -3.63
C TYR A 201 8.95 4.87 -5.03
N VAL A 202 8.97 3.94 -6.00
CA VAL A 202 8.41 4.15 -7.34
C VAL A 202 6.94 4.55 -7.27
N ALA A 203 6.14 3.84 -6.48
CA ALA A 203 4.73 4.15 -6.29
C ALA A 203 4.50 5.53 -5.66
N ALA A 204 5.37 5.98 -4.75
CA ALA A 204 5.28 7.31 -4.16
C ALA A 204 5.52 8.42 -5.19
N ASN A 205 6.47 8.25 -6.12
CA ASN A 205 6.69 9.18 -7.22
C ASN A 205 5.53 9.13 -8.24
N CYS A 206 4.98 7.94 -8.54
CA CYS A 206 3.78 7.81 -9.37
C CYS A 206 2.55 8.45 -8.73
N HIS A 207 2.38 8.35 -7.41
CA HIS A 207 1.34 9.10 -6.70
C HIS A 207 1.48 10.59 -6.95
N THR A 208 2.70 11.13 -6.83
CA THR A 208 2.98 12.56 -7.08
C THR A 208 2.70 12.92 -8.53
N ALA A 209 3.04 12.05 -9.50
CA ALA A 209 2.69 12.24 -10.90
C ALA A 209 1.16 12.34 -11.10
N ILE A 210 0.39 11.42 -10.51
CA ILE A 210 -1.10 11.47 -10.56
C ILE A 210 -1.62 12.76 -9.92
N ALA A 211 -1.08 13.16 -8.77
CA ALA A 211 -1.50 14.36 -8.03
C ALA A 211 -1.24 15.67 -8.81
N ASN A 212 -0.30 15.65 -9.76
CA ASN A 212 0.00 16.79 -10.63
C ASN A 212 -0.81 16.81 -11.93
N ILE A 213 -1.64 15.80 -12.18
CA ILE A 213 -2.54 15.79 -13.36
C ILE A 213 -3.66 16.80 -13.11
N PRO A 214 -3.93 17.71 -14.06
CA PRO A 214 -5.09 18.58 -13.98
C PRO A 214 -6.37 17.77 -13.73
N ASN A 215 -7.27 18.30 -12.91
CA ASN A 215 -8.54 17.68 -12.55
C ASN A 215 -8.45 16.41 -11.69
N VAL A 216 -7.30 16.13 -11.03
CA VAL A 216 -7.20 15.11 -9.99
C VAL A 216 -7.21 15.76 -8.61
N ASP A 217 -7.98 15.20 -7.68
CA ASP A 217 -7.89 15.58 -6.27
C ASP A 217 -6.72 14.82 -5.62
N PRO A 218 -5.63 15.50 -5.23
CA PRO A 218 -4.47 14.86 -4.64
C PRO A 218 -4.75 14.20 -3.27
N ALA A 219 -5.85 14.58 -2.61
CA ALA A 219 -6.29 13.96 -1.36
C ALA A 219 -7.13 12.70 -1.55
N ARG A 220 -7.44 12.32 -2.79
CA ARG A 220 -8.28 11.16 -3.13
C ARG A 220 -7.57 10.23 -4.11
N ILE A 221 -6.33 9.89 -3.81
CA ILE A 221 -5.53 8.93 -4.61
C ILE A 221 -5.34 7.65 -3.84
N GLY A 222 -5.79 6.53 -4.42
CA GLY A 222 -5.62 5.18 -3.89
C GLY A 222 -4.57 4.36 -4.65
N VAL A 223 -4.33 3.13 -4.16
CA VAL A 223 -3.49 2.15 -4.84
C VAL A 223 -4.11 0.76 -4.77
N VAL A 224 -4.00 0.00 -5.85
CA VAL A 224 -4.50 -1.38 -5.94
C VAL A 224 -3.52 -2.26 -6.72
N GLY A 225 -3.42 -3.51 -6.31
CA GLY A 225 -2.68 -4.54 -7.04
C GLY A 225 -3.07 -5.94 -6.59
N HIS A 226 -2.72 -6.93 -7.40
CA HIS A 226 -2.99 -8.34 -7.12
C HIS A 226 -1.69 -9.14 -7.02
N SER A 227 -1.64 -10.13 -6.12
CA SER A 227 -0.49 -11.02 -5.97
C SER A 227 0.78 -10.23 -5.62
N TYR A 228 1.82 -10.29 -6.45
CA TYR A 228 3.01 -9.45 -6.30
C TYR A 228 2.68 -7.94 -6.39
N GLY A 229 1.77 -7.55 -7.29
CA GLY A 229 1.21 -6.20 -7.30
C GLY A 229 0.48 -5.84 -6.01
N GLY A 230 -0.17 -6.80 -5.36
CA GLY A 230 -0.77 -6.62 -4.03
C GLY A 230 0.29 -6.38 -2.93
N LYS A 231 1.45 -7.07 -2.99
CA LYS A 231 2.59 -6.77 -2.12
C LYS A 231 3.13 -5.36 -2.37
N TRP A 232 3.25 -4.98 -3.65
CA TRP A 232 3.62 -3.63 -4.04
C TRP A 232 2.67 -2.58 -3.48
N ALA A 233 1.36 -2.74 -3.70
CA ALA A 233 0.33 -1.83 -3.18
C ALA A 233 0.36 -1.72 -1.64
N MET A 234 0.60 -2.85 -0.95
CA MET A 234 0.74 -2.89 0.51
C MET A 234 1.95 -2.08 0.97
N PHE A 235 3.15 -2.37 0.47
CA PHE A 235 4.35 -1.63 0.85
C PHE A 235 4.26 -0.15 0.48
N ALA A 236 3.74 0.17 -0.71
CA ALA A 236 3.52 1.55 -1.15
C ALA A 236 2.63 2.34 -0.20
N SER A 237 1.45 1.82 0.11
CA SER A 237 0.49 2.52 0.97
C SER A 237 0.92 2.60 2.43
N CYS A 238 1.63 1.58 2.94
CA CYS A 238 2.12 1.58 4.31
C CYS A 238 3.31 2.54 4.52
N LEU A 239 4.26 2.59 3.58
CA LEU A 239 5.48 3.40 3.70
C LEU A 239 5.30 4.84 3.20
N TYR A 240 4.27 5.13 2.41
CA TYR A 240 3.94 6.46 1.89
C TYR A 240 2.54 6.89 2.29
N GLU A 241 2.46 7.85 3.20
CA GLU A 241 1.22 8.22 3.87
C GLU A 241 0.21 9.02 3.02
N LYS A 242 0.59 9.45 1.81
CA LYS A 242 -0.32 10.25 0.96
C LYS A 242 -1.35 9.42 0.19
N PHE A 243 -1.18 8.10 0.07
CA PHE A 243 -2.27 7.27 -0.45
C PHE A 243 -3.47 7.32 0.50
N ALA A 244 -4.61 7.79 0.00
CA ALA A 244 -5.82 7.98 0.80
C ALA A 244 -6.47 6.65 1.21
N CYS A 245 -6.42 5.63 0.35
CA CYS A 245 -6.80 4.26 0.67
C CYS A 245 -6.02 3.25 -0.18
N ALA A 246 -6.15 1.96 0.16
CA ALA A 246 -5.49 0.88 -0.57
C ALA A 246 -6.35 -0.38 -0.66
N VAL A 247 -6.15 -1.14 -1.75
CA VAL A 247 -6.64 -2.51 -1.88
C VAL A 247 -5.48 -3.44 -2.17
N TRP A 248 -5.35 -4.48 -1.35
CA TRP A 248 -4.33 -5.51 -1.48
C TRP A 248 -5.00 -6.83 -1.83
N SER A 249 -4.94 -7.22 -3.12
CA SER A 249 -5.59 -8.45 -3.57
C SER A 249 -4.64 -9.63 -3.43
N ASP A 250 -4.87 -10.40 -2.41
CA ASP A 250 -4.24 -11.70 -2.07
C ASP A 250 -2.70 -11.71 -2.14
N PRO A 251 -2.01 -10.75 -1.48
CA PRO A 251 -0.56 -10.65 -1.55
C PRO A 251 0.19 -11.61 -0.62
N GLY A 252 -0.45 -12.18 0.39
CA GLY A 252 0.21 -12.74 1.55
C GLY A 252 0.64 -11.64 2.52
N ILE A 253 -0.28 -11.24 3.42
CA ILE A 253 -0.08 -10.09 4.32
C ILE A 253 0.72 -10.38 5.59
N VAL A 254 1.25 -11.58 5.74
CA VAL A 254 2.12 -11.98 6.87
C VAL A 254 3.27 -12.84 6.38
N PHE A 255 4.32 -12.96 7.17
CA PHE A 255 5.39 -13.90 6.93
C PHE A 255 4.94 -15.33 7.27
N ASP A 256 4.65 -16.12 6.24
CA ASP A 256 4.15 -17.47 6.38
C ASP A 256 5.11 -18.48 5.71
N GLU A 257 5.96 -19.11 6.52
CA GLU A 257 6.95 -20.08 6.06
C GLU A 257 6.40 -21.52 5.95
N THR A 258 5.11 -21.72 6.21
CA THR A 258 4.47 -23.02 5.98
C THR A 258 4.12 -23.23 4.50
N ARG A 259 4.25 -22.17 3.70
CA ARG A 259 3.88 -22.13 2.29
C ARG A 259 5.05 -21.67 1.43
N PRO A 260 5.48 -22.45 0.42
CA PRO A 260 6.67 -22.15 -0.37
C PRO A 260 6.50 -20.96 -1.32
N ASN A 261 5.27 -20.49 -1.57
CA ASN A 261 4.97 -19.38 -2.46
C ASN A 261 4.72 -18.03 -1.75
N VAL A 262 4.89 -17.98 -0.44
CA VAL A 262 4.79 -16.72 0.36
C VAL A 262 6.18 -16.37 0.90
N ASN A 263 7.12 -16.16 0.01
CA ASN A 263 8.54 -16.05 0.34
C ASN A 263 9.02 -14.60 0.34
N TYR A 264 8.83 -13.88 1.43
CA TYR A 264 9.35 -12.50 1.59
C TYR A 264 10.89 -12.42 1.67
N TRP A 265 11.57 -13.51 1.78
CA TRP A 265 13.02 -13.63 1.80
C TRP A 265 13.67 -13.83 0.43
N GLU A 266 12.87 -14.00 -0.62
CA GLU A 266 13.37 -14.09 -2.00
C GLU A 266 13.96 -12.76 -2.50
N PRO A 267 14.83 -12.79 -3.52
CA PRO A 267 15.50 -11.60 -4.05
C PRO A 267 14.57 -10.48 -4.53
N TRP A 268 13.29 -10.79 -4.80
CA TRP A 268 12.30 -9.81 -5.28
C TRP A 268 11.50 -9.14 -4.16
N TYR A 269 11.75 -9.52 -2.92
CA TYR A 269 11.00 -9.06 -1.75
C TYR A 269 11.88 -8.34 -0.75
N LEU A 270 12.39 -9.05 0.24
CA LEU A 270 13.15 -8.51 1.37
C LEU A 270 14.46 -9.25 1.62
N GLY A 271 14.88 -10.10 0.70
CA GLY A 271 16.09 -10.92 0.83
C GLY A 271 17.07 -10.70 -0.33
N TYR A 272 17.04 -9.53 -0.96
CA TYR A 272 17.96 -9.25 -2.06
C TYR A 272 19.39 -9.07 -1.54
N GLU A 273 20.25 -9.94 -2.03
CA GLU A 273 21.71 -9.85 -1.89
C GLU A 273 22.32 -9.91 -3.30
N PRO A 274 23.08 -8.89 -3.75
CA PRO A 274 23.74 -8.94 -5.05
C PRO A 274 24.60 -10.19 -5.21
N ASN A 275 24.54 -10.79 -6.39
CA ASN A 275 25.35 -11.97 -6.76
C ASN A 275 25.07 -13.25 -5.97
N ARG A 276 23.97 -13.32 -5.22
CA ARG A 276 23.56 -14.53 -4.53
C ARG A 276 22.28 -15.09 -5.12
N GLN A 277 22.41 -16.25 -5.77
CA GLN A 277 21.27 -17.03 -6.23
C GLN A 277 20.64 -17.79 -5.04
N ARG A 278 19.33 -17.81 -4.98
CA ARG A 278 18.57 -18.54 -3.98
C ARG A 278 17.52 -19.41 -4.66
N GLU A 279 17.27 -20.55 -4.05
CA GLU A 279 16.15 -21.40 -4.45
C GLU A 279 14.86 -20.91 -3.78
N ARG A 280 13.76 -21.05 -4.50
CA ARG A 280 12.41 -20.84 -3.93
C ARG A 280 12.12 -21.94 -2.91
N GLY A 281 11.29 -21.61 -1.95
CA GLY A 281 10.82 -22.57 -0.97
C GLY A 281 10.97 -22.08 0.47
N VAL A 282 10.59 -22.93 1.42
CA VAL A 282 10.72 -22.64 2.83
C VAL A 282 12.21 -22.58 3.21
N PRO A 283 12.65 -21.63 4.05
CA PRO A 283 14.03 -21.56 4.49
C PRO A 283 14.48 -22.85 5.17
N SER A 284 15.73 -23.23 4.91
CA SER A 284 16.40 -24.41 5.49
C SER A 284 17.87 -24.10 5.74
N ASP A 285 18.60 -25.03 6.35
CA ASP A 285 20.05 -24.89 6.58
C ASP A 285 20.82 -24.76 5.25
N ALA A 286 20.37 -25.45 4.20
CA ALA A 286 20.96 -25.38 2.87
C ALA A 286 20.56 -24.09 2.12
N ASN A 287 19.44 -23.48 2.46
CA ASN A 287 18.90 -22.26 1.86
C ASN A 287 18.39 -21.30 2.96
N PRO A 288 19.30 -20.73 3.77
CA PRO A 288 18.93 -19.94 4.95
C PRO A 288 18.31 -18.59 4.55
N ARG A 289 17.55 -18.00 5.49
CA ARG A 289 17.06 -16.63 5.35
C ARG A 289 18.21 -15.66 5.14
N THR A 290 17.96 -14.63 4.36
CA THR A 290 18.88 -13.50 4.17
C THR A 290 18.35 -12.25 4.86
N ASP A 291 19.24 -11.31 5.16
CA ASP A 291 18.86 -10.00 5.66
C ASP A 291 18.20 -9.14 4.55
N PRO A 292 17.23 -8.26 4.89
CA PRO A 292 16.74 -7.96 6.24
C PRO A 292 15.65 -8.90 6.77
N TYR A 293 15.13 -9.82 5.95
CA TYR A 293 14.06 -10.74 6.36
C TYR A 293 14.46 -11.58 7.58
N LYS A 294 15.71 -12.07 7.59
CA LYS A 294 16.27 -12.79 8.75
C LYS A 294 16.16 -11.97 10.04
N ALA A 295 16.65 -10.72 10.02
CA ALA A 295 16.62 -9.84 11.17
C ALA A 295 15.18 -9.55 11.66
N MET A 296 14.21 -9.42 10.73
CA MET A 296 12.80 -9.25 11.07
C MET A 296 12.26 -10.46 11.82
N ARG A 297 12.52 -11.68 11.33
CA ARG A 297 12.08 -12.93 11.96
C ARG A 297 12.70 -13.13 13.35
N GLU A 298 13.99 -12.89 13.49
CA GLU A 298 14.71 -13.03 14.76
C GLU A 298 14.27 -12.03 15.83
N THR A 299 13.80 -10.85 15.41
CA THR A 299 13.27 -9.81 16.32
C THR A 299 11.77 -9.88 16.53
N GLY A 300 11.09 -10.92 16.00
CA GLY A 300 9.66 -11.11 16.13
C GLY A 300 8.81 -10.10 15.37
N ARG A 301 9.38 -9.43 14.36
CA ARG A 301 8.66 -8.49 13.50
C ARG A 301 7.96 -9.23 12.36
N ASP A 302 6.81 -8.69 11.95
CA ASP A 302 6.05 -9.19 10.82
C ASP A 302 5.30 -8.04 10.16
N LEU A 303 4.69 -8.30 9.00
CA LEU A 303 4.04 -7.27 8.15
C LEU A 303 2.87 -6.56 8.81
N HIS A 304 2.27 -7.13 9.86
CA HIS A 304 1.22 -6.47 10.64
C HIS A 304 1.67 -5.12 11.24
N GLU A 305 2.97 -4.91 11.48
CA GLU A 305 3.51 -3.61 11.89
C GLU A 305 3.41 -2.59 10.75
N LEU A 306 3.61 -3.00 9.48
CA LEU A 306 3.36 -2.14 8.32
C LEU A 306 1.88 -1.81 8.17
N HIS A 307 0.98 -2.80 8.34
CA HIS A 307 -0.46 -2.55 8.27
C HIS A 307 -0.89 -1.47 9.26
N ALA A 308 -0.29 -1.46 10.45
CA ALA A 308 -0.58 -0.46 11.47
C ALA A 308 -0.22 0.97 11.00
N LEU A 309 0.76 1.16 10.12
CA LEU A 309 1.11 2.46 9.54
C LEU A 309 0.01 3.03 8.63
N MET A 310 -0.94 2.19 8.18
CA MET A 310 -2.12 2.67 7.46
C MET A 310 -3.05 3.49 8.33
N ALA A 311 -3.14 3.21 9.63
CA ALA A 311 -4.07 3.92 10.51
C ALA A 311 -3.81 5.45 10.54
N PRO A 312 -4.86 6.30 10.35
CA PRO A 312 -6.28 5.97 10.25
C PRO A 312 -6.80 5.75 8.80
N ARG A 313 -5.94 5.62 7.81
CA ARG A 313 -6.33 5.47 6.39
C ARG A 313 -6.94 4.09 6.16
N PRO A 314 -8.05 3.99 5.38
CA PRO A 314 -8.71 2.71 5.14
C PRO A 314 -7.93 1.83 4.16
N PHE A 315 -8.04 0.51 4.34
CA PHE A 315 -7.58 -0.47 3.37
C PHE A 315 -8.42 -1.73 3.38
N LEU A 316 -8.42 -2.42 2.25
CA LEU A 316 -9.08 -3.71 2.05
C LEU A 316 -8.05 -4.78 1.67
N VAL A 317 -8.08 -5.90 2.37
CA VAL A 317 -7.45 -7.15 1.94
C VAL A 317 -8.51 -7.96 1.18
N SER A 318 -8.40 -8.03 -0.14
CA SER A 318 -9.22 -8.95 -0.94
C SER A 318 -8.54 -10.31 -0.96
N GLY A 319 -8.71 -11.05 0.14
CA GLY A 319 -8.01 -12.30 0.41
C GLY A 319 -8.46 -13.46 -0.48
N GLY A 320 -7.60 -14.43 -0.59
CA GLY A 320 -7.79 -15.68 -1.31
C GLY A 320 -6.92 -16.77 -0.69
N ALA A 321 -6.33 -17.60 -1.53
CA ALA A 321 -5.49 -18.72 -1.09
C ALA A 321 -4.24 -18.28 -0.30
N GLU A 322 -3.69 -17.07 -0.56
CA GLU A 322 -2.55 -16.52 0.17
C GLU A 322 -2.97 -15.86 1.49
N ASP A 323 -4.15 -15.25 1.52
CA ASP A 323 -4.70 -14.56 2.67
C ASP A 323 -6.06 -15.13 3.10
N PRO A 324 -6.07 -16.34 3.69
CA PRO A 324 -7.29 -16.95 4.22
C PRO A 324 -7.82 -16.17 5.45
N PRO A 325 -9.05 -16.44 5.91
CA PRO A 325 -9.68 -15.73 7.03
C PRO A 325 -8.86 -15.65 8.31
N LYS A 326 -7.94 -16.58 8.55
CA LYS A 326 -7.01 -16.55 9.69
C LYS A 326 -6.14 -15.28 9.73
N ARG A 327 -5.97 -14.58 8.61
CA ARG A 327 -5.21 -13.30 8.55
C ARG A 327 -5.85 -12.19 9.36
N TRP A 328 -7.10 -12.34 9.79
CA TRP A 328 -7.71 -11.42 10.76
C TRP A 328 -6.92 -11.31 12.06
N GLN A 329 -6.17 -12.34 12.47
CA GLN A 329 -5.28 -12.25 13.62
C GLN A 329 -4.25 -11.09 13.49
N ALA A 330 -3.66 -10.92 12.32
CA ALA A 330 -2.76 -9.81 12.03
C ALA A 330 -3.50 -8.47 11.90
N LEU A 331 -4.66 -8.46 11.25
CA LEU A 331 -5.46 -7.26 11.02
C LEU A 331 -6.08 -6.68 12.30
N ASN A 332 -6.36 -7.53 13.30
CA ASN A 332 -6.87 -7.10 14.61
C ASN A 332 -5.93 -6.11 15.30
N HIS A 333 -4.63 -6.20 15.06
CA HIS A 333 -3.66 -5.23 15.57
C HIS A 333 -3.89 -3.83 15.01
N THR A 334 -4.17 -3.72 13.71
CA THR A 334 -4.49 -2.42 13.08
C THR A 334 -5.88 -1.93 13.49
N ILE A 335 -6.84 -2.83 13.70
CA ILE A 335 -8.14 -2.47 14.29
C ILE A 335 -7.94 -1.87 15.69
N ALA A 336 -7.09 -2.45 16.51
CA ALA A 336 -6.79 -1.92 17.85
C ALA A 336 -6.16 -0.53 17.79
N VAL A 337 -5.25 -0.28 16.84
CA VAL A 337 -4.67 1.06 16.61
C VAL A 337 -5.75 2.05 16.18
N ASN A 338 -6.61 1.69 15.24
CA ASN A 338 -7.71 2.56 14.82
C ASN A 338 -8.68 2.88 15.97
N ARG A 339 -8.98 1.89 16.81
CA ARG A 339 -9.80 2.10 18.01
C ARG A 339 -9.15 3.09 18.98
N LEU A 340 -7.84 3.01 19.20
CA LEU A 340 -7.08 3.99 19.99
C LEU A 340 -7.20 5.41 19.42
N LEU A 341 -7.28 5.53 18.09
CA LEU A 341 -7.45 6.80 17.37
C LEU A 341 -8.91 7.26 17.26
N GLY A 342 -9.86 6.55 17.89
CA GLY A 342 -11.29 6.85 17.79
C GLY A 342 -11.89 6.57 16.41
N GLN A 343 -11.25 5.72 15.60
CA GLN A 343 -11.67 5.39 14.25
C GLN A 343 -12.27 3.98 14.17
N SER A 344 -13.26 3.81 13.30
CA SER A 344 -13.87 2.53 12.97
C SER A 344 -13.94 2.36 11.45
N ASN A 345 -14.20 1.14 10.98
CA ASN A 345 -14.40 0.84 9.55
C ASN A 345 -13.22 1.30 8.68
N ARG A 346 -11.99 1.02 9.14
CA ARG A 346 -10.75 1.36 8.42
C ARG A 346 -10.00 0.13 7.92
N VAL A 347 -10.26 -1.02 8.52
CA VAL A 347 -9.62 -2.29 8.17
C VAL A 347 -10.70 -3.23 7.66
N ALA A 348 -10.59 -3.61 6.41
CA ALA A 348 -11.55 -4.48 5.75
C ALA A 348 -10.86 -5.73 5.19
N MET A 349 -11.59 -6.84 5.16
CA MET A 349 -11.17 -8.06 4.49
C MET A 349 -12.37 -8.78 3.89
N THR A 350 -12.22 -9.20 2.64
CA THR A 350 -13.09 -10.16 1.98
C THR A 350 -12.28 -11.42 1.64
N ASN A 351 -12.93 -12.53 1.37
CA ASN A 351 -12.25 -13.78 1.06
C ASN A 351 -12.90 -14.50 -0.11
N ARG A 352 -12.06 -15.15 -0.91
CA ARG A 352 -12.38 -16.12 -1.93
C ARG A 352 -11.51 -17.36 -1.75
N GLU A 353 -11.90 -18.48 -2.37
CA GLU A 353 -11.16 -19.74 -2.19
C GLU A 353 -9.82 -19.76 -2.92
N THR A 354 -9.76 -19.15 -4.11
CA THR A 354 -8.58 -19.20 -4.99
C THR A 354 -7.71 -17.96 -4.88
N HIS A 355 -6.48 -18.09 -5.35
CA HIS A 355 -5.59 -16.94 -5.52
C HIS A 355 -6.11 -15.95 -6.57
N ASP A 356 -6.61 -16.46 -7.68
CA ASP A 356 -7.11 -15.65 -8.78
C ASP A 356 -8.34 -14.83 -8.36
N PRO A 357 -8.45 -13.56 -8.79
CA PRO A 357 -9.64 -12.75 -8.58
C PRO A 357 -10.89 -13.38 -9.22
N THR A 358 -12.04 -13.08 -8.66
CA THR A 358 -13.34 -13.41 -9.20
C THR A 358 -14.12 -12.13 -9.52
N PRO A 359 -15.14 -12.16 -10.38
CA PRO A 359 -15.99 -10.99 -10.61
C PRO A 359 -16.53 -10.39 -9.31
N GLU A 360 -17.01 -11.25 -8.39
CA GLU A 360 -17.51 -10.82 -7.09
C GLU A 360 -16.44 -10.13 -6.24
N SER A 361 -15.25 -10.73 -6.12
CA SER A 361 -14.15 -10.11 -5.36
C SER A 361 -13.72 -8.76 -5.95
N ASN A 362 -13.81 -8.59 -7.27
CA ASN A 362 -13.53 -7.35 -7.95
C ASN A 362 -14.61 -6.29 -7.67
N ASP A 363 -15.89 -6.65 -7.74
CA ASP A 363 -16.99 -5.73 -7.41
C ASP A 363 -16.90 -5.24 -5.96
N GLN A 364 -16.51 -6.11 -5.03
CA GLN A 364 -16.25 -5.73 -3.63
C GLN A 364 -15.11 -4.70 -3.52
N MET A 365 -14.01 -4.88 -4.26
CA MET A 365 -12.90 -3.92 -4.29
C MET A 365 -13.31 -2.59 -4.91
N TYR A 366 -14.08 -2.60 -5.99
CA TYR A 366 -14.55 -1.37 -6.63
C TYR A 366 -15.48 -0.60 -5.70
N ALA A 367 -16.44 -1.26 -5.06
CA ALA A 367 -17.34 -0.64 -4.08
C ALA A 367 -16.57 -0.01 -2.90
N PHE A 368 -15.49 -0.65 -2.44
CA PHE A 368 -14.63 -0.11 -1.40
C PHE A 368 -13.90 1.16 -1.87
N LEU A 369 -13.28 1.15 -3.06
CA LEU A 369 -12.57 2.32 -3.60
C LEU A 369 -13.53 3.47 -3.90
N GLU A 370 -14.71 3.19 -4.45
CA GLU A 370 -15.77 4.18 -4.68
C GLU A 370 -16.19 4.85 -3.37
N HIS A 371 -16.43 4.06 -2.32
CA HIS A 371 -16.84 4.60 -1.02
C HIS A 371 -15.81 5.57 -0.42
N PHE A 372 -14.52 5.24 -0.47
CA PHE A 372 -13.49 6.04 0.18
C PHE A 372 -12.89 7.14 -0.69
N LEU A 373 -12.97 7.03 -2.01
CA LEU A 373 -12.32 7.99 -2.91
C LEU A 373 -13.30 8.86 -3.69
N GLN A 374 -14.53 8.42 -3.96
CA GLN A 374 -15.51 9.27 -4.60
C GLN A 374 -16.22 10.16 -3.56
N SER A 375 -16.31 11.45 -3.82
CA SER A 375 -17.23 12.32 -3.10
C SER A 375 -18.66 11.96 -3.48
N ASP A 376 -19.63 12.18 -2.58
CA ASP A 376 -21.04 12.10 -2.96
C ASP A 376 -21.28 12.99 -4.16
N ARG A 377 -21.81 12.40 -5.25
CA ARG A 377 -22.29 13.13 -6.42
C ARG A 377 -23.61 13.79 -6.09
#